data_80f7e2867efa69dc502ed8a7605ce460
#
_entry.id   80f7e2867efa69dc502ed8a7605ce460
#
_cell.length_a   1.000
_cell.length_b   1.000
_cell.length_c   1.000
_cell.angle_alpha   90.00
_cell.angle_beta   90.00
_cell.angle_gamma   90.00
#
_symmetry.space_group_name_H-M   'P 1'
#
loop_
_entity.id
_entity.type
_entity.pdbx_description
1 polymer ?
#
loop_
_entity_poly.entity_id
_entity_poly.type
_entity_poly.pdbx_seq_one_letter_code
_entity_poly.pdbx_strand_id
1 'polypeptide(L)'
;ANAKRMVVSTYQAVSGAGVNGIRELNQQVGALAHGKEVSVSTFQYQIAYNLIPQIGGFNEAGYSSEEMKMQNEGRKIMSNPELCVNCTCVRVPVIRSHSESIMVEFEKEISVEKARELLQGAPGVKLVDEPQKQVYPMPLDTTDQDLVFVGRIREDMSGHANALSFWCCGDQVRKGAATNAVQIAELVIQEKEKQQE
;
A
#
# COMPACT_ATOMS: atom_id res chain seq x y z
N ALA A 1 7.31 19.54 -0.82
CA ALA A 1 7.31 19.54 -2.30
C ALA A 1 5.87 19.62 -2.86
N ASN A 2 4.88 19.24 -2.10
CA ASN A 2 3.47 19.22 -2.46
C ASN A 2 3.14 18.24 -3.61
N ALA A 3 2.43 17.15 -3.31
CA ALA A 3 2.08 16.15 -4.31
C ALA A 3 0.97 16.69 -5.22
N LYS A 4 1.14 16.60 -6.52
CA LYS A 4 0.21 17.06 -7.55
C LYS A 4 -0.53 15.89 -8.20
N ARG A 5 0.20 14.82 -8.53
CA ARG A 5 -0.32 13.64 -9.19
C ARG A 5 0.37 12.38 -8.68
N MET A 6 -0.40 11.31 -8.53
CA MET A 6 0.11 9.99 -8.18
C MET A 6 -0.36 8.95 -9.18
N VAL A 7 0.51 8.05 -9.57
CA VAL A 7 0.18 6.83 -10.30
C VAL A 7 0.60 5.65 -9.42
N VAL A 8 -0.37 4.79 -9.12
CA VAL A 8 -0.21 3.74 -8.12
C VAL A 8 -0.64 2.40 -8.69
N SER A 9 0.16 1.38 -8.47
CA SER A 9 -0.25 -0.02 -8.61
C SER A 9 -0.13 -0.69 -7.25
N THR A 10 -1.23 -1.26 -6.75
CA THR A 10 -1.21 -1.97 -5.48
C THR A 10 -1.10 -3.47 -5.70
N TYR A 11 -0.44 -4.15 -4.76
CA TYR A 11 -0.32 -5.60 -4.67
C TYR A 11 -0.87 -6.01 -3.31
N GLN A 12 -2.19 -6.27 -3.27
CA GLN A 12 -2.93 -6.41 -2.03
C GLN A 12 -3.07 -7.88 -1.62
N ALA A 13 -2.58 -8.18 -0.43
CA ALA A 13 -2.60 -9.50 0.18
C ALA A 13 -4.05 -10.01 0.41
N VAL A 14 -4.23 -11.32 0.42
CA VAL A 14 -5.53 -11.99 0.58
C VAL A 14 -6.17 -11.73 1.94
N SER A 15 -5.38 -11.41 2.97
CA SER A 15 -5.89 -11.03 4.29
C SER A 15 -6.80 -9.79 4.28
N GLY A 16 -6.71 -8.95 3.24
CA GLY A 16 -7.67 -7.86 3.01
C GLY A 16 -9.12 -8.33 2.76
N ALA A 17 -9.30 -9.60 2.34
CA ALA A 17 -10.59 -10.27 2.28
C ALA A 17 -10.92 -11.08 3.57
N GLY A 18 -10.21 -10.79 4.67
CA GLY A 18 -10.40 -11.42 5.96
C GLY A 18 -9.85 -12.85 6.03
N VAL A 19 -10.26 -13.57 7.07
CA VAL A 19 -9.84 -14.95 7.32
C VAL A 19 -10.21 -15.90 6.17
N ASN A 20 -11.32 -15.64 5.49
CA ASN A 20 -11.75 -16.46 4.37
C ASN A 20 -10.79 -16.37 3.17
N GLY A 21 -10.27 -15.18 2.88
CA GLY A 21 -9.25 -15.01 1.82
C GLY A 21 -7.97 -15.78 2.12
N ILE A 22 -7.49 -15.73 3.37
CA ILE A 22 -6.32 -16.51 3.80
C ILE A 22 -6.59 -18.02 3.67
N ARG A 23 -7.74 -18.45 4.14
CA ARG A 23 -8.14 -19.88 4.09
C ARG A 23 -8.20 -20.37 2.64
N GLU A 24 -8.84 -19.62 1.77
CA GLU A 24 -8.98 -19.98 0.37
C GLU A 24 -7.63 -20.10 -0.34
N LEU A 25 -6.72 -19.14 -0.15
CA LEU A 25 -5.38 -19.24 -0.73
C LEU A 25 -4.65 -20.50 -0.25
N ASN A 26 -4.66 -20.77 1.05
CA ASN A 26 -4.00 -21.95 1.62
C ASN A 26 -4.61 -23.26 1.10
N GLN A 27 -5.94 -23.33 0.98
CA GLN A 27 -6.64 -24.52 0.44
C GLN A 27 -6.31 -24.72 -1.04
N GLN A 28 -6.28 -23.65 -1.85
CA GLN A 28 -5.95 -23.73 -3.25
C GLN A 28 -4.48 -24.17 -3.47
N VAL A 29 -3.53 -23.61 -2.72
CA VAL A 29 -2.11 -24.03 -2.76
C VAL A 29 -1.98 -25.51 -2.40
N GLY A 30 -2.66 -25.96 -1.32
CA GLY A 30 -2.66 -27.36 -0.92
C GLY A 30 -3.29 -28.29 -1.97
N ALA A 31 -4.41 -27.88 -2.58
CA ALA A 31 -5.05 -28.67 -3.64
C ALA A 31 -4.14 -28.84 -4.86
N LEU A 32 -3.55 -27.72 -5.34
CA LEU A 32 -2.63 -27.73 -6.48
C LEU A 32 -1.38 -28.57 -6.23
N ALA A 33 -0.82 -28.50 -5.02
CA ALA A 33 0.34 -29.32 -4.64
C ALA A 33 0.08 -30.83 -4.70
N HIS A 34 -1.20 -31.25 -4.58
CA HIS A 34 -1.63 -32.64 -4.66
C HIS A 34 -2.35 -33.00 -5.96
N GLY A 35 -2.28 -32.15 -6.99
CA GLY A 35 -2.95 -32.38 -8.27
C GLY A 35 -4.47 -32.44 -8.21
N LYS A 36 -5.08 -31.76 -7.21
CA LYS A 36 -6.52 -31.70 -7.01
C LYS A 36 -7.10 -30.45 -7.64
N GLU A 37 -8.39 -30.48 -7.94
CA GLU A 37 -9.14 -29.30 -8.38
C GLU A 37 -9.21 -28.26 -7.25
N VAL A 38 -9.17 -26.97 -7.63
CA VAL A 38 -9.30 -25.85 -6.70
C VAL A 38 -10.76 -25.44 -6.56
N SER A 39 -11.14 -25.03 -5.35
CA SER A 39 -12.42 -24.37 -5.06
C SER A 39 -12.22 -22.87 -5.05
N VAL A 40 -13.18 -22.13 -5.62
CA VAL A 40 -13.22 -20.66 -5.64
C VAL A 40 -14.51 -20.24 -4.92
N SER A 41 -14.39 -19.41 -3.90
CA SER A 41 -15.53 -19.01 -3.05
C SER A 41 -15.48 -17.56 -2.56
N THR A 42 -14.32 -17.08 -2.16
CA THR A 42 -14.12 -15.72 -1.61
C THR A 42 -13.74 -14.73 -2.72
N PHE A 43 -12.93 -15.18 -3.66
CA PHE A 43 -12.48 -14.38 -4.81
C PHE A 43 -13.30 -14.71 -6.07
N GLN A 44 -13.16 -13.87 -7.09
CA GLN A 44 -13.85 -14.09 -8.38
C GLN A 44 -13.24 -15.23 -9.19
N TYR A 45 -11.95 -15.51 -8.97
CA TYR A 45 -11.16 -16.52 -9.66
C TYR A 45 -10.18 -17.20 -8.69
N GLN A 46 -9.58 -18.30 -9.12
CA GLN A 46 -8.44 -18.87 -8.42
C GLN A 46 -7.40 -17.80 -8.15
N ILE A 47 -7.00 -17.66 -6.87
CA ILE A 47 -5.97 -16.71 -6.46
C ILE A 47 -4.58 -17.34 -6.37
N ALA A 48 -4.48 -18.63 -6.04
CA ALA A 48 -3.19 -19.33 -6.01
C ALA A 48 -2.52 -19.28 -7.39
N TYR A 49 -1.29 -18.74 -7.45
CA TYR A 49 -0.50 -18.56 -8.67
C TYR A 49 -1.15 -17.62 -9.70
N ASN A 50 -1.97 -16.67 -9.26
CA ASN A 50 -2.71 -15.76 -10.14
C ASN A 50 -2.70 -14.32 -9.58
N LEU A 51 -3.04 -13.37 -10.44
CA LEU A 51 -3.29 -11.96 -10.10
C LEU A 51 -4.72 -11.61 -10.51
N ILE A 52 -5.48 -10.96 -9.62
CA ILE A 52 -6.85 -10.54 -9.92
C ILE A 52 -6.89 -9.00 -9.87
N PRO A 53 -6.98 -8.30 -11.03
CA PRO A 53 -6.98 -6.85 -11.10
C PRO A 53 -8.36 -6.26 -10.83
N GLN A 54 -8.95 -6.70 -9.72
CA GLN A 54 -10.25 -6.23 -9.26
C GLN A 54 -10.37 -6.39 -7.75
N ILE A 55 -10.60 -5.28 -7.05
CA ILE A 55 -10.93 -5.27 -5.62
C ILE A 55 -12.16 -4.39 -5.43
N GLY A 56 -13.29 -5.02 -5.10
CA GLY A 56 -14.61 -4.39 -5.06
C GLY A 56 -15.29 -4.33 -6.43
N GLY A 57 -16.44 -3.64 -6.50
CA GLY A 57 -17.22 -3.47 -7.72
C GLY A 57 -16.70 -2.33 -8.59
N PHE A 58 -16.96 -2.39 -9.90
CA PHE A 58 -16.62 -1.32 -10.85
C PHE A 58 -17.73 -0.26 -10.93
N ASN A 59 -17.32 0.99 -11.14
CA ASN A 59 -18.20 2.10 -11.52
C ASN A 59 -18.32 2.20 -13.07
N GLU A 60 -19.12 3.15 -13.56
CA GLU A 60 -19.34 3.37 -15.00
C GLU A 60 -18.07 3.78 -15.76
N ALA A 61 -17.09 4.37 -15.08
CA ALA A 61 -15.82 4.78 -15.68
C ALA A 61 -14.76 3.62 -15.67
N GLY A 62 -15.12 2.43 -15.18
CA GLY A 62 -14.26 1.26 -15.14
C GLY A 62 -13.28 1.22 -13.96
N TYR A 63 -13.44 2.11 -12.97
CA TYR A 63 -12.65 2.05 -11.74
C TYR A 63 -13.33 1.22 -10.67
N SER A 64 -12.58 0.38 -9.97
CA SER A 64 -13.09 -0.36 -8.83
C SER A 64 -13.29 0.55 -7.62
N SER A 65 -14.12 0.11 -6.66
CA SER A 65 -14.36 0.87 -5.43
C SER A 65 -13.07 1.08 -4.62
N GLU A 66 -12.14 0.15 -4.66
CA GLU A 66 -10.84 0.28 -3.99
C GLU A 66 -9.96 1.35 -4.67
N GLU A 67 -9.96 1.41 -5.99
CA GLU A 67 -9.25 2.45 -6.76
C GLU A 67 -9.81 3.84 -6.49
N MET A 68 -11.13 3.96 -6.37
CA MET A 68 -11.79 5.22 -6.01
C MET A 68 -11.47 5.66 -4.57
N LYS A 69 -11.26 4.72 -3.63
CA LYS A 69 -10.75 5.06 -2.29
C LYS A 69 -9.39 5.72 -2.35
N MET A 70 -8.46 5.19 -3.15
CA MET A 70 -7.12 5.77 -3.28
C MET A 70 -7.17 7.25 -3.65
N GLN A 71 -8.06 7.64 -4.57
CA GLN A 71 -8.24 9.05 -4.92
C GLN A 71 -8.93 9.84 -3.81
N ASN A 72 -10.06 9.36 -3.31
CA ASN A 72 -10.90 10.13 -2.39
C ASN A 72 -10.27 10.26 -1.00
N GLU A 73 -9.75 9.16 -0.47
CA GLU A 73 -9.06 9.14 0.83
C GLU A 73 -7.70 9.83 0.73
N GLY A 74 -6.97 9.65 -0.37
CA GLY A 74 -5.71 10.34 -0.63
C GLY A 74 -5.87 11.86 -0.57
N ARG A 75 -6.88 12.41 -1.21
CA ARG A 75 -7.21 13.85 -1.15
C ARG A 75 -7.49 14.31 0.29
N LYS A 76 -8.26 13.54 1.03
CA LYS A 76 -8.64 13.84 2.41
C LYS A 76 -7.43 13.77 3.34
N ILE A 77 -6.66 12.68 3.29
CA ILE A 77 -5.51 12.45 4.18
C ILE A 77 -4.41 13.47 3.91
N MET A 78 -4.14 13.77 2.65
CA MET A 78 -3.12 14.75 2.24
C MET A 78 -3.60 16.20 2.37
N SER A 79 -4.85 16.44 2.76
CA SER A 79 -5.49 17.77 2.79
C SER A 79 -5.29 18.52 1.47
N ASN A 80 -5.36 17.79 0.35
CA ASN A 80 -5.15 18.31 -1.00
C ASN A 80 -6.30 17.87 -1.93
N PRO A 81 -7.36 18.67 -2.06
CA PRO A 81 -8.51 18.33 -2.90
C PRO A 81 -8.18 18.24 -4.38
N GLU A 82 -7.11 18.90 -4.83
CA GLU A 82 -6.66 18.91 -6.23
C GLU A 82 -5.73 17.72 -6.58
N LEU A 83 -5.38 16.89 -5.61
CA LEU A 83 -4.52 15.72 -5.85
C LEU A 83 -5.18 14.79 -6.88
N CYS A 84 -4.47 14.51 -7.97
CA CYS A 84 -4.87 13.57 -9.00
C CYS A 84 -4.26 12.20 -8.73
N VAL A 85 -5.09 11.18 -8.52
CA VAL A 85 -4.62 9.81 -8.31
C VAL A 85 -5.19 8.89 -9.38
N ASN A 86 -4.31 8.17 -10.07
CA ASN A 86 -4.70 7.05 -10.91
C ASN A 86 -4.15 5.76 -10.29
N CYS A 87 -5.03 4.81 -10.03
CA CYS A 87 -4.66 3.58 -9.33
C CYS A 87 -5.20 2.35 -10.05
N THR A 88 -4.40 1.28 -10.04
CA THR A 88 -4.87 -0.08 -10.35
C THR A 88 -4.65 -0.95 -9.12
N CYS A 89 -5.75 -1.51 -8.60
CA CYS A 89 -5.71 -2.36 -7.41
C CYS A 89 -5.75 -3.84 -7.78
N VAL A 90 -4.71 -4.57 -7.37
CA VAL A 90 -4.53 -5.99 -7.73
C VAL A 90 -4.49 -6.86 -6.48
N ARG A 91 -5.33 -7.89 -6.42
CA ARG A 91 -5.23 -8.96 -5.43
C ARG A 91 -4.12 -9.91 -5.83
N VAL A 92 -3.20 -10.20 -4.92
CA VAL A 92 -2.05 -11.08 -5.15
C VAL A 92 -2.05 -12.27 -4.18
N PRO A 93 -1.41 -13.40 -4.52
CA PRO A 93 -1.37 -14.60 -3.68
C PRO A 93 -0.33 -14.47 -2.55
N VAL A 94 -0.44 -13.40 -1.80
CA VAL A 94 0.35 -13.10 -0.60
C VAL A 94 -0.57 -13.14 0.59
N ILE A 95 -0.16 -13.80 1.68
CA ILE A 95 -1.01 -14.00 2.86
C ILE A 95 -1.33 -12.67 3.53
N ARG A 96 -0.31 -11.83 3.78
CA ARG A 96 -0.43 -10.63 4.59
C ARG A 96 0.58 -9.57 4.13
N SER A 97 0.35 -8.31 4.46
CA SER A 97 1.05 -7.12 4.00
C SER A 97 0.75 -6.74 2.55
N HIS A 98 0.24 -5.53 2.39
CA HIS A 98 0.07 -4.91 1.07
C HIS A 98 1.38 -4.29 0.61
N SER A 99 1.57 -4.24 -0.68
CA SER A 99 2.67 -3.52 -1.30
C SER A 99 2.15 -2.59 -2.38
N GLU A 100 2.88 -1.50 -2.65
CA GLU A 100 2.49 -0.50 -3.61
C GLU A 100 3.71 0.00 -4.39
N SER A 101 3.55 0.07 -5.70
CA SER A 101 4.47 0.79 -6.60
C SER A 101 3.86 2.15 -6.89
N ILE A 102 4.57 3.21 -6.51
CA ILE A 102 4.05 4.57 -6.51
C ILE A 102 4.98 5.45 -7.32
N MET A 103 4.40 6.24 -8.25
CA MET A 103 5.03 7.40 -8.84
C MET A 103 4.30 8.64 -8.35
N VAL A 104 5.04 9.64 -7.88
CA VAL A 104 4.49 10.92 -7.42
C VAL A 104 5.16 12.05 -8.18
N GLU A 105 4.35 12.88 -8.82
CA GLU A 105 4.73 14.17 -9.38
C GLU A 105 4.47 15.27 -8.34
N PHE A 106 5.46 16.12 -8.12
CA PHE A 106 5.40 17.22 -7.17
C PHE A 106 5.33 18.57 -7.86
N GLU A 107 4.80 19.57 -7.18
CA GLU A 107 4.82 20.96 -7.66
C GLU A 107 6.22 21.56 -7.66
N LYS A 108 7.05 21.14 -6.71
CA LYS A 108 8.43 21.62 -6.54
C LYS A 108 9.39 20.45 -6.59
N GLU A 109 10.56 20.71 -7.11
CA GLU A 109 11.65 19.75 -7.14
C GLU A 109 11.96 19.19 -5.75
N ILE A 110 12.19 17.87 -5.71
CA ILE A 110 12.69 17.15 -4.55
C ILE A 110 13.67 16.08 -5.02
N SER A 111 14.88 16.10 -4.49
CA SER A 111 15.88 15.08 -4.82
C SER A 111 15.59 13.76 -4.11
N VAL A 112 16.15 12.67 -4.63
CA VAL A 112 16.09 11.34 -4.02
C VAL A 112 16.68 11.35 -2.60
N GLU A 113 17.81 12.06 -2.41
CA GLU A 113 18.50 12.20 -1.13
C GLU A 113 17.59 12.90 -0.11
N LYS A 114 16.93 13.98 -0.53
CA LYS A 114 16.01 14.72 0.35
C LYS A 114 14.77 13.90 0.69
N ALA A 115 14.26 13.13 -0.26
CA ALA A 115 13.15 12.21 -0.01
C ALA A 115 13.53 11.13 1.01
N ARG A 116 14.73 10.54 0.89
CA ARG A 116 15.24 9.56 1.87
C ARG A 116 15.40 10.16 3.26
N GLU A 117 15.99 11.34 3.36
CA GLU A 117 16.14 12.06 4.64
C GLU A 117 14.79 12.26 5.33
N LEU A 118 13.79 12.74 4.59
CA LEU A 118 12.46 12.98 5.12
C LEU A 118 11.76 11.69 5.56
N LEU A 119 11.86 10.63 4.76
CA LEU A 119 11.23 9.34 5.07
C LEU A 119 11.93 8.63 6.24
N GLN A 120 13.24 8.78 6.39
CA GLN A 120 13.98 8.24 7.53
C GLN A 120 13.56 8.85 8.86
N GLY A 121 13.17 10.12 8.86
CA GLY A 121 12.68 10.84 10.04
C GLY A 121 11.16 10.80 10.22
N ALA A 122 10.41 10.19 9.29
CA ALA A 122 8.95 10.24 9.32
C ALA A 122 8.35 9.27 10.36
N PRO A 123 7.45 9.73 11.23
CA PRO A 123 6.75 8.85 12.17
C PRO A 123 5.97 7.74 11.46
N GLY A 124 6.05 6.52 11.96
CA GLY A 124 5.35 5.36 11.39
C GLY A 124 5.97 4.79 10.11
N VAL A 125 7.11 5.31 9.68
CA VAL A 125 7.84 4.87 8.49
C VAL A 125 9.18 4.24 8.87
N LYS A 126 9.59 3.22 8.13
CA LYS A 126 10.93 2.64 8.17
C LYS A 126 11.53 2.67 6.77
N LEU A 127 12.62 3.41 6.60
CA LEU A 127 13.37 3.41 5.35
C LEU A 127 14.20 2.12 5.22
N VAL A 128 14.02 1.39 4.12
CA VAL A 128 14.73 0.16 3.76
C VAL A 128 15.11 0.27 2.28
N ASP A 129 16.22 0.94 1.97
CA ASP A 129 16.53 1.34 0.61
C ASP A 129 18.03 1.21 0.27
N GLU A 130 18.52 -0.03 0.23
CA GLU A 130 19.87 -0.38 -0.24
C GLU A 130 19.78 -1.40 -1.39
N PRO A 131 19.23 -1.01 -2.57
CA PRO A 131 18.93 -1.93 -3.66
C PRO A 131 20.18 -2.64 -4.20
N GLN A 132 21.36 -2.02 -4.11
CA GLN A 132 22.63 -2.62 -4.51
C GLN A 132 23.03 -3.83 -3.64
N LYS A 133 22.52 -3.87 -2.41
CA LYS A 133 22.67 -5.00 -1.47
C LYS A 133 21.45 -5.91 -1.46
N GLN A 134 20.49 -5.71 -2.36
CA GLN A 134 19.20 -6.41 -2.39
C GLN A 134 18.36 -6.21 -1.11
N VAL A 135 18.50 -5.04 -0.46
CA VAL A 135 17.75 -4.68 0.74
C VAL A 135 16.66 -3.67 0.36
N TYR A 136 15.43 -4.13 0.40
CA TYR A 136 14.20 -3.38 0.07
C TYR A 136 12.98 -4.02 0.76
N PRO A 137 11.87 -3.28 0.94
CA PRO A 137 10.71 -3.82 1.64
C PRO A 137 10.03 -4.98 0.92
N MET A 138 9.65 -6.02 1.66
CA MET A 138 8.89 -7.16 1.16
C MET A 138 7.76 -7.55 2.12
N PRO A 139 6.66 -8.16 1.65
CA PRO A 139 5.54 -8.57 2.50
C PRO A 139 5.92 -9.45 3.69
N LEU A 140 6.88 -10.37 3.51
CA LEU A 140 7.33 -11.25 4.60
C LEU A 140 7.99 -10.48 5.72
N ASP A 141 8.74 -9.41 5.40
CA ASP A 141 9.47 -8.61 6.39
C ASP A 141 8.54 -7.64 7.15
N THR A 142 7.42 -7.26 6.53
CA THR A 142 6.49 -6.27 7.08
C THR A 142 5.28 -6.89 7.76
N THR A 143 5.07 -8.19 7.61
CA THR A 143 4.02 -8.91 8.33
C THR A 143 4.27 -8.83 9.84
N ASP A 144 3.20 -8.52 10.59
CA ASP A 144 3.21 -8.27 12.03
C ASP A 144 4.04 -7.05 12.49
N GLN A 145 4.42 -6.15 11.56
CA GLN A 145 5.08 -4.89 11.89
C GLN A 145 4.09 -3.73 11.96
N ASP A 146 4.39 -2.74 12.81
CA ASP A 146 3.55 -1.55 13.00
C ASP A 146 3.99 -0.34 12.15
N LEU A 147 5.01 -0.49 11.34
CA LEU A 147 5.56 0.55 10.46
C LEU A 147 5.26 0.25 8.99
N VAL A 148 5.15 1.29 8.19
CA VAL A 148 5.20 1.19 6.73
C VAL A 148 6.67 1.24 6.30
N PHE A 149 7.12 0.20 5.61
CA PHE A 149 8.48 0.15 5.08
C PHE A 149 8.50 0.76 3.69
N VAL A 150 9.44 1.67 3.45
CA VAL A 150 9.58 2.39 2.18
C VAL A 150 10.99 2.18 1.63
N GLY A 151 11.09 1.95 0.34
CA GLY A 151 12.36 1.80 -0.36
C GLY A 151 12.21 1.90 -1.87
N ARG A 152 13.26 1.57 -2.61
CA ARG A 152 13.32 1.68 -4.06
C ARG A 152 13.04 3.12 -4.54
N ILE A 153 13.51 4.12 -3.75
CA ILE A 153 13.33 5.53 -4.05
C ILE A 153 14.29 5.92 -5.17
N ARG A 154 13.73 6.47 -6.24
CA ARG A 154 14.47 6.84 -7.45
C ARG A 154 13.76 7.94 -8.22
N GLU A 155 14.49 8.65 -9.06
CA GLU A 155 13.91 9.58 -10.02
C GLU A 155 12.98 8.86 -11.00
N ASP A 156 11.94 9.55 -11.42
CA ASP A 156 11.05 9.05 -12.47
C ASP A 156 11.72 9.25 -13.83
N MET A 157 11.75 8.19 -14.63
CA MET A 157 12.35 8.20 -15.98
C MET A 157 11.30 8.38 -17.09
N SER A 158 10.02 8.55 -16.74
CA SER A 158 8.94 8.70 -17.74
C SER A 158 8.80 10.11 -18.32
N GLY A 159 9.70 11.01 -17.93
CA GLY A 159 9.80 12.37 -18.48
C GLY A 159 8.99 13.42 -17.72
N HIS A 160 8.49 13.10 -16.56
CA HIS A 160 7.87 14.09 -15.67
C HIS A 160 8.94 14.77 -14.82
N ALA A 161 9.06 16.08 -14.96
CA ALA A 161 9.88 16.88 -14.06
C ALA A 161 9.33 16.80 -12.62
N ASN A 162 10.23 16.80 -11.64
CA ASN A 162 9.87 16.76 -10.22
C ASN A 162 9.08 15.51 -9.80
N ALA A 163 9.34 14.36 -10.39
CA ALA A 163 8.67 13.11 -10.04
C ALA A 163 9.63 12.09 -9.45
N LEU A 164 9.16 11.37 -8.44
CA LEU A 164 9.86 10.26 -7.81
C LEU A 164 9.03 8.99 -7.89
N SER A 165 9.70 7.86 -8.04
CA SER A 165 9.12 6.54 -7.91
C SER A 165 9.66 5.87 -6.66
N PHE A 166 8.79 5.16 -5.92
CA PHE A 166 9.18 4.37 -4.76
C PHE A 166 8.27 3.16 -4.56
N TRP A 167 8.67 2.31 -3.67
CA TRP A 167 7.96 1.13 -3.27
C TRP A 167 7.70 1.19 -1.77
N CYS A 168 6.49 0.86 -1.35
CA CYS A 168 6.19 0.68 0.06
C CYS A 168 5.52 -0.67 0.32
N CYS A 169 5.64 -1.10 1.57
CA CYS A 169 5.08 -2.35 2.05
C CYS A 169 4.67 -2.19 3.51
N GLY A 170 3.49 -2.66 3.88
CA GLY A 170 3.00 -2.54 5.24
C GLY A 170 1.89 -3.53 5.57
N ASP A 171 1.80 -3.91 6.84
CA ASP A 171 0.75 -4.80 7.33
C ASP A 171 -0.57 -4.03 7.46
N GLN A 172 -1.47 -4.24 6.49
CA GLN A 172 -2.75 -3.55 6.46
C GLN A 172 -3.70 -3.94 7.61
N VAL A 173 -3.48 -5.10 8.25
CA VAL A 173 -4.26 -5.52 9.42
C VAL A 173 -3.83 -4.74 10.67
N ARG A 174 -2.56 -4.34 10.74
CA ARG A 174 -1.99 -3.53 11.83
C ARG A 174 -1.99 -2.05 11.50
N LYS A 175 -0.99 -1.58 10.74
CA LYS A 175 -0.82 -0.14 10.43
C LYS A 175 -1.96 0.40 9.57
N GLY A 176 -2.53 -0.41 8.68
CA GLY A 176 -3.69 0.00 7.87
C GLY A 176 -5.03 -0.04 8.62
N ALA A 177 -5.09 -0.64 9.83
CA ALA A 177 -6.34 -0.82 10.58
C ALA A 177 -6.14 -0.63 12.09
N ALA A 178 -5.95 -1.71 12.85
CA ALA A 178 -6.01 -1.71 14.31
C ALA A 178 -4.96 -0.80 14.96
N THR A 179 -3.69 -0.95 14.61
CA THR A 179 -2.60 -0.14 15.16
C THR A 179 -2.79 1.34 14.84
N ASN A 180 -3.20 1.68 13.63
CA ASN A 180 -3.40 3.07 13.24
C ASN A 180 -4.54 3.73 14.04
N ALA A 181 -5.64 3.00 14.30
CA ALA A 181 -6.73 3.50 15.11
C ALA A 181 -6.28 3.82 16.56
N VAL A 182 -5.47 2.96 17.15
CA VAL A 182 -4.89 3.18 18.49
C VAL A 182 -3.96 4.40 18.48
N GLN A 183 -3.06 4.49 17.50
CA GLN A 183 -2.13 5.62 17.39
C GLN A 183 -2.85 6.96 17.19
N ILE A 184 -3.96 7.00 16.45
CA ILE A 184 -4.80 8.20 16.33
C ILE A 184 -5.41 8.57 17.69
N ALA A 185 -5.90 7.59 18.45
CA ALA A 185 -6.45 7.85 19.78
C ALA A 185 -5.38 8.40 20.74
N GLU A 186 -4.18 7.86 20.72
CA GLU A 186 -3.03 8.36 21.51
C GLU A 186 -2.71 9.83 21.18
N LEU A 187 -2.66 10.19 19.90
CA LEU A 187 -2.42 11.57 19.47
C LEU A 187 -3.52 12.52 19.94
N VAL A 188 -4.79 12.10 19.87
CA VAL A 188 -5.92 12.92 20.36
C VAL A 188 -5.84 13.15 21.87
N ILE A 189 -5.42 12.16 22.65
CA ILE A 189 -5.22 12.28 24.09
C ILE A 189 -4.09 13.28 24.39
N GLN A 190 -2.93 13.11 23.76
CA GLN A 190 -1.78 14.01 23.91
C GLN A 190 -2.10 15.47 23.59
N GLU A 191 -2.89 15.72 22.53
CA GLU A 191 -3.31 17.08 22.19
C GLU A 191 -4.23 17.69 23.24
N LYS A 192 -5.16 16.90 23.80
CA LYS A 192 -6.04 17.37 24.86
C LYS A 192 -5.29 17.71 26.16
N GLU A 193 -4.29 16.92 26.51
CA GLU A 193 -3.44 17.18 27.67
C GLU A 193 -2.67 18.49 27.52
N LYS A 194 -2.08 18.76 26.34
CA LYS A 194 -1.38 20.02 26.04
C LYS A 194 -2.27 21.26 26.05
N GLN A 195 -3.57 21.12 25.83
CA GLN A 195 -4.53 22.24 25.88
C GLN A 195 -5.00 22.55 27.31
N GLN A 196 -4.70 21.69 28.28
CA GLN A 196 -5.05 21.86 29.69
C GLN A 196 -3.90 22.41 30.55
N GLU A 197 -2.70 22.48 30.01
CA GLU A 197 -1.51 23.14 30.53
C GLU A 197 -1.43 24.62 30.09
#